data_b8979142cbe05327e391cc2a4e96b3d4
#
_entry.id   b8979142cbe05327e391cc2a4e96b3d4
#
_cell.length_a   1.000
_cell.length_b   1.000
_cell.length_c   1.000
_cell.angle_alpha   90.00
_cell.angle_beta   90.00
_cell.angle_gamma   90.00
#
_symmetry.space_group_name_H-M   'P 1'
#
loop_
_entity.id
_entity.type
_entity.pdbx_description
1 polymer ?
#
loop_
_entity_poly.entity_id
_entity_poly.type
_entity_poly.pdbx_seq_one_letter_code
_entity_poly.pdbx_strand_id
1 'polypeptide(L)'
;ITSSLRGVEKLLRDCRKYGEEVHRLMRIVTDSQKSCIDMAAQYGLGIAMADPVANPALIGPKMYEKFVFPYTKELTDYAYEKTGHKVSLHMCGDTRSIWKYLGQYQLNELSLDNIIDIKQAADEIGSEVPIAGNVDPVSIVMKGTKEEIFADVKRCVEIGSKAKKGYTLATGCDIPETTEPQKIDWFMDAARACGEYKG
;
A
#
# COMPACT_ATOMS: atom_id res chain seq x y z
N ILE A 1 9.97 -10.02 -0.17
CA ILE A 1 11.22 -10.77 -0.47
C ILE A 1 11.64 -11.61 0.72
N THR A 2 11.88 -11.06 1.90
CA THR A 2 12.33 -11.82 3.09
C THR A 2 11.42 -13.02 3.40
N SER A 3 10.10 -12.81 3.35
CA SER A 3 9.10 -13.86 3.55
C SER A 3 9.13 -14.93 2.45
N SER A 4 9.42 -14.55 1.21
CA SER A 4 9.56 -15.50 0.10
C SER A 4 10.82 -16.36 0.24
N LEU A 5 11.92 -15.79 0.73
CA LEU A 5 13.17 -16.52 0.96
C LEU A 5 13.08 -17.51 2.12
N ARG A 6 12.47 -17.12 3.23
CA ARG A 6 12.42 -17.94 4.46
C ARG A 6 11.16 -18.79 4.58
N GLY A 7 10.08 -18.42 3.89
CA GLY A 7 8.71 -18.90 4.13
C GLY A 7 8.05 -18.14 5.27
N VAL A 8 6.80 -17.72 5.06
CA VAL A 8 6.07 -16.83 5.99
C VAL A 8 6.02 -17.39 7.40
N GLU A 9 5.56 -18.64 7.58
CA GLU A 9 5.41 -19.27 8.89
C GLU A 9 6.75 -19.36 9.66
N LYS A 10 7.81 -19.75 8.95
CA LYS A 10 9.16 -19.86 9.55
C LYS A 10 9.68 -18.49 9.96
N LEU A 11 9.52 -17.48 9.09
CA LEU A 11 9.94 -16.11 9.38
C LEU A 11 9.23 -15.55 10.61
N LEU A 12 7.92 -15.73 10.72
CA LEU A 12 7.14 -15.29 11.90
C LEU A 12 7.60 -15.97 13.20
N ARG A 13 7.99 -17.23 13.12
CA ARG A 13 8.57 -17.97 14.25
C ARG A 13 9.96 -17.44 14.60
N ASP A 14 10.79 -17.19 13.59
CA ASP A 14 12.16 -16.71 13.75
C ASP A 14 12.19 -15.30 14.34
N CYS A 15 11.26 -14.42 13.99
CA CYS A 15 11.10 -13.10 14.62
C CYS A 15 10.97 -13.17 16.16
N ARG A 16 10.42 -14.29 16.68
CA ARG A 16 10.26 -14.49 18.13
C ARG A 16 11.47 -15.16 18.78
N LYS A 17 12.18 -16.03 18.05
CA LYS A 17 13.22 -16.91 18.61
C LYS A 17 14.63 -16.53 18.20
N TYR A 18 14.79 -15.96 17.01
CA TYR A 18 16.06 -15.74 16.35
C TYR A 18 16.14 -14.32 15.76
N GLY A 19 15.87 -13.32 16.62
CA GLY A 19 15.73 -11.94 16.19
C GLY A 19 16.97 -11.36 15.51
N GLU A 20 18.16 -11.74 15.97
CA GLU A 20 19.44 -11.29 15.38
C GLU A 20 19.62 -11.83 13.96
N GLU A 21 19.29 -13.10 13.75
CA GLU A 21 19.35 -13.73 12.43
C GLU A 21 18.34 -13.12 11.47
N VAL A 22 17.16 -12.75 11.97
CA VAL A 22 16.16 -12.03 11.17
C VAL A 22 16.70 -10.65 10.79
N HIS A 23 17.31 -9.90 11.69
CA HIS A 23 17.93 -8.62 11.38
C HIS A 23 19.04 -8.76 10.34
N ARG A 24 19.88 -9.80 10.43
CA ARG A 24 20.90 -10.09 9.41
C ARG A 24 20.28 -10.38 8.04
N LEU A 25 19.21 -11.18 7.99
CA LEU A 25 18.49 -11.46 6.75
C LEU A 25 17.84 -10.19 6.18
N MET A 26 17.20 -9.38 7.02
CA MET A 26 16.61 -8.10 6.62
C MET A 26 17.68 -7.16 6.04
N ARG A 27 18.88 -7.09 6.65
CA ARG A 27 20.00 -6.29 6.14
C ARG A 27 20.40 -6.72 4.73
N ILE A 28 20.63 -8.02 4.52
CA ILE A 28 21.01 -8.57 3.20
C ILE A 28 19.94 -8.22 2.14
N VAL A 29 18.66 -8.41 2.48
CA VAL A 29 17.56 -8.11 1.55
C VAL A 29 17.49 -6.61 1.27
N THR A 30 17.63 -5.76 2.27
CA THR A 30 17.60 -4.30 2.10
C THR A 30 18.74 -3.82 1.21
N ASP A 31 19.96 -4.31 1.42
CA ASP A 31 21.12 -3.95 0.60
C ASP A 31 20.95 -4.42 -0.85
N SER A 32 20.38 -5.60 -1.05
CA SER A 32 20.03 -6.08 -2.40
C SER A 32 18.96 -5.21 -3.07
N GLN A 33 17.94 -4.77 -2.32
CA GLN A 33 16.90 -3.88 -2.87
C GLN A 33 17.45 -2.49 -3.20
N LYS A 34 18.43 -1.98 -2.48
CA LYS A 34 19.12 -0.73 -2.83
C LYS A 34 19.79 -0.81 -4.20
N SER A 35 20.39 -1.96 -4.53
CA SER A 35 20.97 -2.16 -5.87
C SER A 35 19.89 -2.11 -6.98
N CYS A 36 18.67 -2.59 -6.70
CA CYS A 36 17.55 -2.44 -7.65
C CYS A 36 17.10 -0.97 -7.77
N ILE A 37 17.09 -0.24 -6.66
CA ILE A 37 16.78 1.20 -6.66
C ILE A 37 17.83 1.98 -7.48
N ASP A 38 19.12 1.68 -7.32
CA ASP A 38 20.19 2.29 -8.10
C ASP A 38 20.02 2.06 -9.61
N MET A 39 19.59 0.84 -9.97
CA MET A 39 19.30 0.52 -11.37
C MET A 39 18.07 1.30 -11.87
N ALA A 40 16.99 1.37 -11.10
CA ALA A 40 15.79 2.14 -11.47
C ALA A 40 16.14 3.64 -11.66
N ALA A 41 16.96 4.20 -10.79
CA ALA A 41 17.41 5.58 -10.88
C ALA A 41 18.17 5.89 -12.18
N GLN A 42 18.99 4.94 -12.69
CA GLN A 42 19.69 5.11 -13.97
C GLN A 42 18.74 5.25 -15.16
N TYR A 43 17.53 4.70 -15.06
CA TYR A 43 16.51 4.79 -16.10
C TYR A 43 15.43 5.85 -15.82
N GLY A 44 15.60 6.66 -14.77
CA GLY A 44 14.63 7.69 -14.38
C GLY A 44 13.30 7.13 -13.89
N LEU A 45 13.30 5.92 -13.34
CA LEU A 45 12.09 5.22 -12.85
C LEU A 45 11.85 5.48 -11.37
N GLY A 46 10.57 5.64 -11.00
CA GLY A 46 10.11 5.61 -9.63
C GLY A 46 10.01 4.18 -9.07
N ILE A 47 9.81 4.07 -7.75
CA ILE A 47 9.70 2.78 -7.04
C ILE A 47 8.28 2.57 -6.54
N ALA A 48 7.73 1.39 -6.80
CA ALA A 48 6.53 0.88 -6.15
C ALA A 48 6.88 -0.34 -5.28
N MET A 49 6.27 -0.41 -4.11
CA MET A 49 6.47 -1.48 -3.14
C MET A 49 5.13 -2.09 -2.74
N ALA A 50 5.11 -3.39 -2.46
CA ALA A 50 4.00 -4.06 -1.82
C ALA A 50 4.51 -4.91 -0.65
N ASP A 51 3.85 -4.80 0.50
CA ASP A 51 4.22 -5.57 1.70
C ASP A 51 3.01 -6.25 2.36
N PRO A 52 2.49 -7.31 1.72
CA PRO A 52 1.28 -7.99 2.20
C PRO A 52 1.53 -8.80 3.50
N VAL A 53 2.77 -9.19 3.77
CA VAL A 53 3.13 -10.02 4.94
C VAL A 53 3.40 -9.19 6.19
N ALA A 54 3.80 -7.94 6.05
CA ALA A 54 4.02 -7.03 7.17
C ALA A 54 2.71 -6.49 7.78
N ASN A 55 1.59 -7.08 7.44
CA ASN A 55 0.28 -6.76 7.99
C ASN A 55 0.26 -6.94 9.51
N PRO A 56 -0.19 -5.94 10.28
CA PRO A 56 -0.29 -6.02 11.75
C PRO A 56 -1.13 -7.19 12.28
N ALA A 57 -2.11 -7.69 11.51
CA ALA A 57 -2.86 -8.88 11.88
C ALA A 57 -2.00 -10.15 11.94
N LEU A 58 -0.92 -10.22 11.15
CA LEU A 58 0.03 -11.33 11.13
C LEU A 58 1.16 -11.15 12.14
N ILE A 59 1.79 -9.98 12.17
CA ILE A 59 3.02 -9.77 12.96
C ILE A 59 2.79 -8.92 14.22
N GLY A 60 1.73 -8.16 14.28
CA GLY A 60 1.48 -7.18 15.32
C GLY A 60 2.36 -5.93 15.23
N PRO A 61 1.91 -4.82 15.83
CA PRO A 61 2.61 -3.53 15.69
C PRO A 61 4.01 -3.52 16.31
N LYS A 62 4.26 -4.29 17.38
CA LYS A 62 5.59 -4.38 18.01
C LYS A 62 6.63 -5.08 17.12
N MET A 63 6.24 -6.15 16.41
CA MET A 63 7.15 -6.79 15.47
C MET A 63 7.33 -5.94 14.21
N TYR A 64 6.28 -5.26 13.76
CA TYR A 64 6.39 -4.29 12.67
C TYR A 64 7.44 -3.22 13.01
N GLU A 65 7.33 -2.60 14.18
CA GLU A 65 8.30 -1.61 14.67
C GLU A 65 9.74 -2.13 14.68
N LYS A 66 9.92 -3.36 15.13
CA LYS A 66 11.26 -3.96 15.30
C LYS A 66 11.87 -4.45 13.98
N PHE A 67 11.10 -5.15 13.16
CA PHE A 67 11.64 -5.91 12.03
C PHE A 67 11.27 -5.35 10.66
N VAL A 68 10.30 -4.44 10.55
CA VAL A 68 9.86 -3.89 9.26
C VAL A 68 10.18 -2.40 9.16
N PHE A 69 9.71 -1.62 10.11
CA PHE A 69 9.80 -0.16 10.07
C PHE A 69 11.21 0.38 9.75
N PRO A 70 12.29 -0.04 10.42
CA PRO A 70 13.61 0.55 10.18
C PRO A 70 14.13 0.25 8.76
N TYR A 71 13.84 -0.91 8.22
CA TYR A 71 14.30 -1.32 6.88
C TYR A 71 13.47 -0.68 5.77
N THR A 72 12.16 -0.63 5.92
CA THR A 72 11.28 0.04 4.95
C THR A 72 11.51 1.55 4.95
N LYS A 73 11.72 2.15 6.14
CA LYS A 73 12.10 3.57 6.26
C LYS A 73 13.39 3.86 5.49
N GLU A 74 14.42 3.04 5.71
CA GLU A 74 15.70 3.16 5.01
C GLU A 74 15.55 3.03 3.49
N LEU A 75 14.74 2.08 3.02
CA LEU A 75 14.50 1.89 1.58
C LEU A 75 13.74 3.06 0.95
N THR A 76 12.71 3.58 1.63
CA THR A 76 11.96 4.72 1.09
C THR A 76 12.78 6.01 1.08
N ASP A 77 13.62 6.23 2.10
CA ASP A 77 14.54 7.37 2.13
C ASP A 77 15.60 7.25 1.02
N TYR A 78 16.18 6.07 0.86
CA TYR A 78 17.17 5.79 -0.18
C TYR A 78 16.59 5.93 -1.58
N ALA A 79 15.37 5.43 -1.80
CA ALA A 79 14.68 5.59 -3.08
C ALA A 79 14.48 7.06 -3.43
N TYR A 80 14.02 7.86 -2.46
CA TYR A 80 13.85 9.30 -2.66
C TYR A 80 15.17 10.02 -2.94
N GLU A 81 16.25 9.69 -2.20
CA GLU A 81 17.59 10.24 -2.42
C GLU A 81 18.11 9.94 -3.84
N LYS A 82 17.94 8.71 -4.32
CA LYS A 82 18.51 8.25 -5.59
C LYS A 82 17.68 8.63 -6.82
N THR A 83 16.36 8.59 -6.71
CA THR A 83 15.45 8.80 -7.84
C THR A 83 14.84 10.20 -7.90
N GLY A 84 14.83 10.95 -6.79
CA GLY A 84 14.06 12.18 -6.63
C GLY A 84 12.55 11.95 -6.49
N HIS A 85 12.10 10.69 -6.55
CA HIS A 85 10.68 10.31 -6.46
C HIS A 85 10.39 9.61 -5.14
N LYS A 86 9.27 9.97 -4.52
CA LYS A 86 8.73 9.24 -3.38
C LYS A 86 8.13 7.91 -3.85
N VAL A 87 7.98 6.97 -2.92
CA VAL A 87 7.57 5.58 -3.19
C VAL A 87 6.05 5.43 -3.14
N SER A 88 5.46 4.65 -4.06
CA SER A 88 4.11 4.11 -3.91
C SER A 88 4.18 2.83 -3.06
N LEU A 89 3.42 2.76 -1.96
CA LEU A 89 3.39 1.59 -1.08
C LEU A 89 1.98 1.02 -0.97
N HIS A 90 1.81 -0.25 -1.33
CA HIS A 90 0.58 -1.00 -1.02
C HIS A 90 0.75 -1.86 0.22
N MET A 91 -0.23 -1.82 1.11
CA MET A 91 -0.32 -2.72 2.26
C MET A 91 -1.71 -3.33 2.37
N CYS A 92 -1.77 -4.66 2.35
CA CYS A 92 -3.00 -5.41 2.60
C CYS A 92 -3.39 -5.40 4.08
N GLY A 93 -4.67 -5.54 4.34
CA GLY A 93 -5.22 -5.76 5.66
C GLY A 93 -5.34 -4.49 6.51
N ASP A 94 -5.65 -4.69 7.80
CA ASP A 94 -5.85 -3.57 8.72
C ASP A 94 -4.52 -2.98 9.19
N THR A 95 -4.16 -1.84 8.62
CA THR A 95 -2.90 -1.13 8.90
C THR A 95 -3.02 -0.02 9.95
N ARG A 96 -4.20 0.23 10.53
CA ARG A 96 -4.46 1.35 11.45
C ARG A 96 -3.45 1.44 12.60
N SER A 97 -3.11 0.31 13.20
CA SER A 97 -2.20 0.26 14.37
C SER A 97 -0.74 0.65 14.06
N ILE A 98 -0.39 0.77 12.77
CA ILE A 98 0.97 1.15 12.31
C ILE A 98 1.02 2.46 11.54
N TRP A 99 -0.08 3.20 11.40
CA TRP A 99 -0.10 4.47 10.66
C TRP A 99 0.94 5.48 11.15
N LYS A 100 1.24 5.50 12.45
CA LYS A 100 2.32 6.32 13.01
C LYS A 100 3.71 6.05 12.40
N TYR A 101 3.94 4.85 11.87
CA TYR A 101 5.16 4.48 11.17
C TYR A 101 5.05 4.80 9.67
N LEU A 102 3.90 4.48 9.05
CA LEU A 102 3.66 4.72 7.63
C LEU A 102 3.75 6.22 7.29
N GLY A 103 3.28 7.10 8.17
CA GLY A 103 3.40 8.55 8.02
C GLY A 103 4.83 9.08 7.99
N GLN A 104 5.82 8.29 8.41
CA GLN A 104 7.24 8.67 8.42
C GLN A 104 7.99 8.26 7.14
N TYR A 105 7.37 7.45 6.27
CA TYR A 105 7.99 7.03 5.02
C TYR A 105 7.94 8.12 3.95
N GLN A 106 8.87 8.08 3.02
CA GLN A 106 8.85 8.95 1.84
C GLN A 106 7.85 8.41 0.80
N LEU A 107 6.55 8.62 1.05
CA LEU A 107 5.48 8.12 0.20
C LEU A 107 4.88 9.22 -0.68
N ASN A 108 4.69 8.93 -1.96
CA ASN A 108 3.81 9.67 -2.85
C ASN A 108 2.38 9.13 -2.79
N GLU A 109 2.23 7.87 -2.33
CA GLU A 109 0.95 7.20 -2.25
C GLU A 109 1.01 6.03 -1.27
N LEU A 110 0.02 5.94 -0.37
CA LEU A 110 -0.26 4.77 0.45
C LEU A 110 -1.55 4.12 -0.04
N SER A 111 -1.41 2.99 -0.73
CA SER A 111 -2.55 2.20 -1.19
C SER A 111 -3.10 1.32 -0.06
N LEU A 112 -4.38 1.51 0.24
CA LEU A 112 -5.08 0.93 1.39
C LEU A 112 -6.01 -0.20 0.95
N ASP A 113 -6.02 -1.27 1.75
CA ASP A 113 -6.96 -2.38 1.62
C ASP A 113 -8.43 -1.93 1.77
N ASN A 114 -9.36 -2.62 1.10
CA ASN A 114 -10.79 -2.31 1.14
C ASN A 114 -11.44 -2.50 2.53
N ILE A 115 -10.79 -3.20 3.45
CA ILE A 115 -11.29 -3.34 4.84
C ILE A 115 -11.05 -2.08 5.69
N ILE A 116 -10.24 -1.14 5.22
CA ILE A 116 -10.01 0.14 5.89
C ILE A 116 -11.19 1.07 5.63
N ASP A 117 -11.72 1.69 6.68
CA ASP A 117 -12.68 2.79 6.52
C ASP A 117 -11.97 3.98 5.87
N ILE A 118 -12.39 4.31 4.63
CA ILE A 118 -11.78 5.40 3.85
C ILE A 118 -11.95 6.76 4.52
N LYS A 119 -13.02 6.95 5.30
CA LYS A 119 -13.23 8.20 6.04
C LYS A 119 -12.19 8.33 7.16
N GLN A 120 -12.02 7.28 7.95
CA GLN A 120 -10.99 7.26 8.99
C GLN A 120 -9.60 7.46 8.38
N ALA A 121 -9.32 6.79 7.25
CA ALA A 121 -8.04 6.96 6.56
C ALA A 121 -7.82 8.40 6.08
N ALA A 122 -8.82 9.04 5.49
CA ALA A 122 -8.71 10.42 5.03
C ALA A 122 -8.48 11.40 6.19
N ASP A 123 -9.16 11.20 7.31
CA ASP A 123 -9.07 12.05 8.49
C ASP A 123 -7.74 11.90 9.26
N GLU A 124 -7.21 10.66 9.35
CA GLU A 124 -6.00 10.36 10.13
C GLU A 124 -4.75 10.31 9.24
N ILE A 125 -4.47 9.15 8.60
CA ILE A 125 -3.22 8.98 7.82
C ILE A 125 -3.17 9.88 6.57
N GLY A 126 -4.31 10.23 5.98
CA GLY A 126 -4.43 11.15 4.86
C GLY A 126 -4.01 12.58 5.16
N SER A 127 -3.78 12.93 6.44
CA SER A 127 -3.15 14.19 6.86
C SER A 127 -1.63 14.19 6.72
N GLU A 128 -1.01 13.01 6.68
CA GLU A 128 0.43 12.81 6.66
C GLU A 128 0.95 12.41 5.27
N VAL A 129 0.23 11.52 4.58
CA VAL A 129 0.61 10.99 3.26
C VAL A 129 -0.58 10.99 2.31
N PRO A 130 -0.38 11.09 0.98
CA PRO A 130 -1.44 10.83 0.01
C PRO A 130 -1.92 9.39 0.12
N ILE A 131 -3.24 9.18 0.03
CA ILE A 131 -3.83 7.84 0.11
C ILE A 131 -4.42 7.41 -1.22
N ALA A 132 -4.42 6.10 -1.48
CA ALA A 132 -5.08 5.51 -2.64
C ALA A 132 -6.01 4.37 -2.22
N GLY A 133 -7.06 4.17 -2.96
CA GLY A 133 -7.99 3.06 -2.72
C GLY A 133 -9.43 3.56 -2.66
N ASN A 134 -10.39 2.83 -2.08
CA ASN A 134 -10.23 1.44 -1.66
C ASN A 134 -11.52 0.66 -1.97
N VAL A 135 -11.96 0.80 -3.25
CA VAL A 135 -13.13 0.04 -3.73
C VAL A 135 -12.88 -1.46 -3.58
N ASP A 136 -13.85 -2.22 -3.07
CA ASP A 136 -13.71 -3.66 -2.87
C ASP A 136 -13.55 -4.39 -4.24
N PRO A 137 -12.37 -5.01 -4.50
CA PRO A 137 -12.11 -5.64 -5.79
C PRO A 137 -12.95 -6.89 -6.04
N VAL A 138 -13.40 -7.56 -4.98
CA VAL A 138 -14.14 -8.83 -5.09
C VAL A 138 -15.64 -8.62 -5.00
N SER A 139 -16.11 -8.00 -3.92
CA SER A 139 -17.55 -7.88 -3.67
C SER A 139 -18.19 -6.84 -4.58
N ILE A 140 -17.47 -5.77 -4.92
CA ILE A 140 -17.99 -4.66 -5.72
C ILE A 140 -17.54 -4.81 -7.19
N VAL A 141 -16.23 -4.85 -7.46
CA VAL A 141 -15.78 -4.83 -8.86
C VAL A 141 -16.08 -6.15 -9.55
N MET A 142 -15.68 -7.29 -8.96
CA MET A 142 -15.87 -8.59 -9.61
C MET A 142 -17.33 -9.05 -9.61
N LYS A 143 -18.04 -8.95 -8.48
CA LYS A 143 -19.38 -9.53 -8.29
C LYS A 143 -20.51 -8.53 -8.41
N GLY A 144 -20.25 -7.23 -8.18
CA GLY A 144 -21.28 -6.20 -8.14
C GLY A 144 -21.92 -5.89 -9.49
N THR A 145 -23.06 -5.24 -9.46
CA THR A 145 -23.71 -4.65 -10.63
C THR A 145 -23.04 -3.35 -11.05
N LYS A 146 -23.40 -2.82 -12.21
CA LYS A 146 -22.93 -1.51 -12.67
C LYS A 146 -23.25 -0.42 -11.64
N GLU A 147 -24.47 -0.43 -11.12
CA GLU A 147 -24.98 0.54 -10.15
C GLU A 147 -24.18 0.48 -8.84
N GLU A 148 -23.85 -0.72 -8.36
CA GLU A 148 -23.05 -0.91 -7.15
C GLU A 148 -21.62 -0.40 -7.33
N ILE A 149 -21.00 -0.68 -8.49
CA ILE A 149 -19.67 -0.16 -8.82
C ILE A 149 -19.67 1.37 -8.83
N PHE A 150 -20.66 1.99 -9.51
CA PHE A 150 -20.80 3.44 -9.56
C PHE A 150 -21.03 4.06 -8.18
N ALA A 151 -21.87 3.43 -7.35
CA ALA A 151 -22.15 3.92 -6.00
C ALA A 151 -20.92 3.87 -5.09
N ASP A 152 -20.14 2.77 -5.13
CA ASP A 152 -18.96 2.63 -4.28
C ASP A 152 -17.78 3.51 -4.76
N VAL A 153 -17.57 3.62 -6.06
CA VAL A 153 -16.60 4.57 -6.65
C VAL A 153 -16.94 6.00 -6.21
N LYS A 154 -18.21 6.41 -6.35
CA LYS A 154 -18.66 7.74 -5.92
C LYS A 154 -18.39 7.95 -4.43
N ARG A 155 -18.73 6.99 -3.57
CA ARG A 155 -18.47 7.02 -2.13
C ARG A 155 -16.99 7.23 -1.83
N CYS A 156 -16.13 6.44 -2.49
CA CYS A 156 -14.68 6.52 -2.30
C CYS A 156 -14.12 7.89 -2.73
N VAL A 157 -14.57 8.42 -3.86
CA VAL A 157 -14.14 9.74 -4.35
C VAL A 157 -14.63 10.86 -3.43
N GLU A 158 -15.91 10.86 -3.05
CA GLU A 158 -16.48 11.92 -2.20
C GLU A 158 -15.84 11.99 -0.80
N ILE A 159 -15.41 10.86 -0.28
CA ILE A 159 -14.77 10.78 1.04
C ILE A 159 -13.27 10.95 0.92
N GLY A 160 -12.62 10.16 0.06
CA GLY A 160 -11.17 10.12 -0.09
C GLY A 160 -10.58 11.46 -0.54
N SER A 161 -11.28 12.17 -1.43
CA SER A 161 -10.84 13.50 -1.89
C SER A 161 -10.71 14.56 -0.78
N LYS A 162 -11.22 14.29 0.42
CA LYS A 162 -11.04 15.14 1.60
C LYS A 162 -9.70 14.93 2.31
N ALA A 163 -8.93 13.91 1.93
CA ALA A 163 -7.61 13.69 2.47
C ALA A 163 -6.69 14.89 2.17
N LYS A 164 -6.10 15.45 3.21
CA LYS A 164 -5.33 16.70 3.13
C LYS A 164 -4.11 16.60 2.20
N LYS A 165 -3.50 15.44 2.08
CA LYS A 165 -2.31 15.22 1.23
C LYS A 165 -2.64 14.76 -0.19
N GLY A 166 -3.88 14.45 -0.47
CA GLY A 166 -4.37 14.00 -1.76
C GLY A 166 -4.91 12.57 -1.74
N TYR A 167 -5.66 12.25 -2.78
CA TYR A 167 -6.32 10.97 -2.93
C TYR A 167 -6.26 10.48 -4.37
N THR A 168 -5.98 9.21 -4.56
CA THR A 168 -6.08 8.49 -5.83
C THR A 168 -7.16 7.42 -5.72
N LEU A 169 -8.15 7.44 -6.61
CA LEU A 169 -9.12 6.36 -6.68
C LEU A 169 -8.45 5.08 -7.19
N ALA A 170 -8.58 4.01 -6.43
CA ALA A 170 -8.11 2.67 -6.81
C ALA A 170 -8.99 1.60 -6.16
N THR A 171 -8.77 0.34 -6.55
CA THR A 171 -9.28 -0.79 -5.76
C THR A 171 -8.42 -0.99 -4.50
N GLY A 172 -9.00 -1.59 -3.47
CA GLY A 172 -8.30 -1.81 -2.19
C GLY A 172 -7.25 -2.93 -2.25
N CYS A 173 -7.23 -3.71 -3.30
CA CYS A 173 -6.23 -4.73 -3.61
C CYS A 173 -6.34 -5.10 -5.10
N ASP A 174 -5.55 -6.09 -5.54
CA ASP A 174 -5.61 -6.60 -6.90
C ASP A 174 -7.03 -7.07 -7.27
N ILE A 175 -7.44 -6.75 -8.49
CA ILE A 175 -8.70 -7.25 -9.05
C ILE A 175 -8.46 -8.70 -9.48
N PRO A 176 -9.34 -9.67 -9.10
CA PRO A 176 -9.20 -11.06 -9.51
C PRO A 176 -9.13 -11.20 -11.05
N GLU A 177 -8.19 -12.01 -11.54
CA GLU A 177 -7.97 -12.22 -12.98
C GLU A 177 -9.20 -12.73 -13.74
N THR A 178 -10.14 -13.37 -13.03
CA THR A 178 -11.40 -13.87 -13.57
C THR A 178 -12.51 -12.81 -13.68
N THR A 179 -12.21 -11.57 -13.34
CA THR A 179 -13.16 -10.46 -13.44
C THR A 179 -13.46 -10.15 -14.91
N GLU A 180 -14.74 -10.08 -15.26
CA GLU A 180 -15.16 -9.72 -16.60
C GLU A 180 -14.63 -8.33 -17.01
N PRO A 181 -14.03 -8.16 -18.19
CA PRO A 181 -13.51 -6.87 -18.67
C PRO A 181 -14.52 -5.72 -18.57
N GLN A 182 -15.79 -6.00 -18.85
CA GLN A 182 -16.88 -5.02 -18.74
C GLN A 182 -16.99 -4.38 -17.35
N LYS A 183 -16.63 -5.10 -16.29
CA LYS A 183 -16.63 -4.56 -14.92
C LYS A 183 -15.54 -3.48 -14.74
N ILE A 184 -14.42 -3.70 -15.39
CA ILE A 184 -13.32 -2.72 -15.41
C ILE A 184 -13.74 -1.45 -16.17
N ASP A 185 -14.42 -1.63 -17.30
CA ASP A 185 -14.98 -0.49 -18.05
C ASP A 185 -15.95 0.32 -17.18
N TRP A 186 -16.86 -0.35 -16.45
CA TRP A 186 -17.78 0.32 -15.55
C TRP A 186 -17.07 1.05 -14.41
N PHE A 187 -16.02 0.46 -13.84
CA PHE A 187 -15.22 1.12 -12.84
C PHE A 187 -14.56 2.40 -13.39
N MET A 188 -13.98 2.31 -14.58
CA MET A 188 -13.34 3.47 -15.23
C MET A 188 -14.35 4.54 -15.65
N ASP A 189 -15.55 4.15 -16.10
CA ASP A 189 -16.63 5.09 -16.41
C ASP A 189 -17.14 5.80 -15.16
N ALA A 190 -17.29 5.07 -14.04
CA ALA A 190 -17.65 5.65 -12.76
C ALA A 190 -16.56 6.62 -12.28
N ALA A 191 -15.28 6.26 -12.42
CA ALA A 191 -14.14 7.12 -12.09
C ALA A 191 -14.18 8.44 -12.87
N ARG A 192 -14.43 8.39 -14.19
CA ARG A 192 -14.56 9.58 -15.04
C ARG A 192 -15.75 10.45 -14.65
N ALA A 193 -16.88 9.81 -14.31
CA ALA A 193 -18.10 10.53 -13.94
C ALA A 193 -18.01 11.23 -12.57
N CYS A 194 -17.21 10.70 -11.63
CA CYS A 194 -17.12 11.20 -10.26
C CYS A 194 -15.82 11.96 -9.99
N GLY A 195 -14.77 11.77 -10.81
CA GLY A 195 -13.41 12.23 -10.53
C GLY A 195 -13.04 13.60 -11.05
N GLU A 196 -14.01 14.39 -11.56
CA GLU A 196 -13.72 15.77 -11.97
C GLU A 196 -13.41 16.62 -10.74
N TYR A 197 -12.19 17.07 -10.61
CA TYR A 197 -11.82 18.12 -9.67
C TYR A 197 -12.53 19.42 -10.09
N LYS A 198 -13.54 19.79 -9.34
CA LYS A 198 -14.11 21.15 -9.44
C LYS A 198 -13.13 22.06 -8.73
N GLY A 199 -12.29 22.76 -9.51
CA GLY A 199 -11.33 23.74 -9.03
C GLY A 199 -11.98 24.87 -8.23
#